data_6d709609ff935be02feb58f2bd9717f6
#
_entry.id   6d709609ff935be02feb58f2bd9717f6
#
_cell.length_a   1.000
_cell.length_b   1.000
_cell.length_c   1.000
_cell.angle_alpha   90.00
_cell.angle_beta   90.00
_cell.angle_gamma   90.00
#
_symmetry.space_group_name_H-M   'P 1'
#
loop_
_entity.id
_entity.type
_entity.pdbx_description
1 polymer ?
#
loop_
_entity_poly.entity_id
_entity_poly.type
_entity_poly.pdbx_seq_one_letter_code
_entity_poly.pdbx_strand_id
1 'polypeptide(L)'
;MTIFNIKTIITAAIVGITLSGCGAGQESVQRDVDLIAVDDRVILVSKEAEEQKLHQLLTIDHSRLAKKEEAELAASRVALYSDIALNTDLIAQNTLVGLDLPFRVISYAEDDSIKTMYTDAAFLQKRHNLSDTDALQHFQTKASKLVKGVPDAQPVNSNALSHNYGIKKIESEFDFKTTLSNIKRDVLKEGDTLWFINLDYKAEAKKIGKSLPDATLLVFGAPAPGATAMSDFPSIGLDAFGQKVLVYVEEGKVIVAYNDIVDMSQLHYQDNALAHRVINYRLGKTLSNAVEK
;
A
#
# COMPACT_ATOMS: atom_id res chain seq x y z
N MET A 1 61.84 -31.55 -62.27
CA MET A 1 62.03 -30.12 -61.88
C MET A 1 60.65 -29.54 -61.70
N THR A 2 60.13 -29.66 -60.49
CA THR A 2 58.73 -29.30 -60.19
C THR A 2 58.72 -28.32 -59.03
N ILE A 3 58.24 -27.16 -59.33
CA ILE A 3 58.15 -26.04 -58.40
C ILE A 3 56.82 -26.16 -57.64
N PHE A 4 56.88 -26.31 -56.31
CA PHE A 4 55.71 -26.26 -55.44
C PHE A 4 55.41 -24.83 -55.00
N ASN A 5 54.23 -24.38 -55.31
CA ASN A 5 53.71 -23.07 -54.96
C ASN A 5 52.90 -23.19 -53.66
N ILE A 6 53.36 -22.65 -52.55
CA ILE A 6 52.66 -22.60 -51.27
C ILE A 6 51.80 -21.35 -51.23
N LYS A 7 50.48 -21.50 -51.29
CA LYS A 7 49.54 -20.43 -51.01
C LYS A 7 49.30 -20.36 -49.50
N THR A 8 49.76 -19.29 -48.90
CA THR A 8 49.47 -18.93 -47.52
C THR A 8 48.01 -18.48 -47.41
N ILE A 9 47.18 -19.21 -46.63
CA ILE A 9 45.81 -18.83 -46.27
C ILE A 9 45.91 -18.00 -44.99
N ILE A 10 45.60 -16.72 -45.10
CA ILE A 10 45.42 -15.83 -43.92
C ILE A 10 43.97 -16.00 -43.46
N THR A 11 43.78 -16.68 -42.33
CA THR A 11 42.48 -16.75 -41.65
C THR A 11 42.32 -15.51 -40.79
N ALA A 12 41.50 -14.58 -41.22
CA ALA A 12 41.07 -13.42 -40.39
C ALA A 12 40.14 -13.90 -39.30
N ALA A 13 40.60 -13.90 -38.07
CA ALA A 13 39.71 -14.12 -36.91
C ALA A 13 38.92 -12.80 -36.68
N ILE A 14 37.64 -12.82 -36.98
CA ILE A 14 36.73 -11.76 -36.61
C ILE A 14 36.42 -11.94 -35.11
N VAL A 15 37.03 -11.15 -34.27
CA VAL A 15 36.63 -11.03 -32.85
C VAL A 15 35.34 -10.26 -32.82
N GLY A 16 34.20 -10.98 -32.63
CA GLY A 16 32.92 -10.38 -32.37
C GLY A 16 32.93 -9.78 -30.95
N ILE A 17 33.10 -8.47 -30.87
CA ILE A 17 32.83 -7.73 -29.64
C ILE A 17 31.28 -7.65 -29.51
N THR A 18 30.71 -8.50 -28.69
CA THR A 18 29.32 -8.36 -28.28
C THR A 18 29.22 -7.17 -27.31
N LEU A 19 28.67 -6.07 -27.80
CA LEU A 19 28.27 -4.92 -27.00
C LEU A 19 27.12 -5.30 -26.08
N SER A 20 27.41 -5.91 -24.94
CA SER A 20 26.45 -6.18 -23.85
C SER A 20 26.37 -5.01 -22.86
N GLY A 21 26.53 -3.78 -23.31
CA GLY A 21 26.61 -2.60 -22.45
C GLY A 21 25.44 -1.61 -22.49
N CYS A 22 24.45 -1.80 -23.38
CA CYS A 22 23.38 -0.82 -23.53
C CYS A 22 22.17 -1.04 -22.62
N GLY A 23 21.91 -2.25 -22.11
CA GLY A 23 20.72 -2.55 -21.32
C GLY A 23 20.70 -1.87 -19.95
N ALA A 24 21.72 -2.04 -19.15
CA ALA A 24 21.76 -1.56 -17.77
C ALA A 24 21.73 -0.02 -17.64
N GLY A 25 22.31 0.71 -18.60
CA GLY A 25 22.26 2.17 -18.63
C GLY A 25 20.87 2.70 -19.02
N GLN A 26 20.17 2.00 -19.90
CA GLN A 26 18.84 2.40 -20.35
C GLN A 26 17.76 2.10 -19.29
N GLU A 27 17.87 0.98 -18.60
CA GLU A 27 16.99 0.62 -17.47
C GLU A 27 17.13 1.59 -16.29
N SER A 28 18.36 2.04 -15.96
CA SER A 28 18.57 3.00 -14.88
C SER A 28 17.99 4.38 -15.21
N VAL A 29 18.12 4.85 -16.46
CA VAL A 29 17.56 6.11 -16.93
C VAL A 29 16.02 6.06 -16.92
N GLN A 30 15.42 4.97 -17.40
CA GLN A 30 13.96 4.81 -17.38
C GLN A 30 13.44 4.81 -15.93
N ARG A 31 14.09 4.09 -15.03
CA ARG A 31 13.75 4.07 -13.61
C ARG A 31 13.76 5.46 -12.97
N ASP A 32 14.75 6.30 -13.27
CA ASP A 32 14.82 7.67 -12.75
C ASP A 32 13.68 8.54 -13.32
N VAL A 33 13.33 8.36 -14.59
CA VAL A 33 12.19 9.04 -15.23
C VAL A 33 10.87 8.63 -14.54
N ASP A 34 10.67 7.34 -14.26
CA ASP A 34 9.49 6.83 -13.61
C ASP A 34 9.37 7.34 -12.16
N LEU A 35 10.49 7.42 -11.43
CA LEU A 35 10.51 7.99 -10.07
C LEU A 35 10.07 9.46 -10.07
N ILE A 36 10.56 10.26 -11.03
CA ILE A 36 10.15 11.66 -11.19
C ILE A 36 8.66 11.74 -11.52
N ALA A 37 8.18 10.93 -12.47
CA ALA A 37 6.79 10.94 -12.88
C ALA A 37 5.82 10.51 -11.77
N VAL A 38 6.21 9.53 -10.94
CA VAL A 38 5.44 9.14 -9.73
C VAL A 38 5.45 10.28 -8.71
N ASP A 39 6.60 10.93 -8.48
CA ASP A 39 6.72 12.08 -7.57
C ASP A 39 5.81 13.24 -8.02
N ASP A 40 5.79 13.57 -9.30
CA ASP A 40 4.94 14.62 -9.87
C ASP A 40 3.45 14.32 -9.62
N ARG A 41 2.99 13.07 -9.79
CA ARG A 41 1.61 12.69 -9.48
C ARG A 41 1.27 12.86 -8.00
N VAL A 42 2.18 12.48 -7.10
CA VAL A 42 2.00 12.68 -5.67
C VAL A 42 1.94 14.17 -5.31
N ILE A 43 2.73 15.02 -5.98
CA ILE A 43 2.67 16.48 -5.81
C ILE A 43 1.30 17.03 -6.24
N LEU A 44 0.75 16.57 -7.37
CA LEU A 44 -0.59 16.97 -7.81
C LEU A 44 -1.66 16.58 -6.78
N VAL A 45 -1.62 15.35 -6.27
CA VAL A 45 -2.53 14.88 -5.21
C VAL A 45 -2.38 15.71 -3.93
N SER A 46 -1.14 16.02 -3.52
CA SER A 46 -0.88 16.82 -2.32
C SER A 46 -1.44 18.23 -2.44
N LYS A 47 -1.32 18.84 -3.62
CA LYS A 47 -1.90 20.17 -3.89
C LYS A 47 -3.43 20.15 -3.78
N GLU A 48 -4.10 19.17 -4.37
CA GLU A 48 -5.56 19.02 -4.24
C GLU A 48 -5.99 18.75 -2.79
N ALA A 49 -5.16 18.01 -2.02
CA ALA A 49 -5.40 17.78 -0.60
C ALA A 49 -5.33 19.09 0.21
N GLU A 50 -4.34 19.93 -0.05
CA GLU A 50 -4.20 21.27 0.58
C GLU A 50 -5.40 22.17 0.26
N GLU A 51 -5.83 22.22 -1.00
CA GLU A 51 -7.01 22.99 -1.43
C GLU A 51 -8.29 22.53 -0.72
N GLN A 52 -8.39 21.24 -0.40
CA GLN A 52 -9.50 20.64 0.35
C GLN A 52 -9.31 20.69 1.87
N LYS A 53 -8.20 21.24 2.35
CA LYS A 53 -7.81 21.29 3.78
C LYS A 53 -7.74 19.88 4.41
N LEU A 54 -7.33 18.90 3.63
CA LEU A 54 -7.06 17.56 4.15
C LEU A 54 -5.67 17.53 4.81
N HIS A 55 -5.57 16.83 5.93
CA HIS A 55 -4.30 16.67 6.62
C HIS A 55 -3.52 15.50 6.05
N GLN A 56 -2.35 15.74 5.48
CA GLN A 56 -1.45 14.67 5.05
C GLN A 56 -0.87 13.96 6.27
N LEU A 57 -1.20 12.69 6.44
CA LEU A 57 -0.74 11.87 7.56
C LEU A 57 0.58 11.19 7.28
N LEU A 58 0.74 10.66 6.06
CA LEU A 58 1.83 9.78 5.69
C LEU A 58 2.03 9.76 4.19
N THR A 59 3.28 9.66 3.78
CA THR A 59 3.66 9.22 2.43
C THR A 59 4.68 8.10 2.57
N ILE A 60 4.45 6.96 1.93
CA ILE A 60 5.38 5.84 1.86
C ILE A 60 5.94 5.78 0.45
N ASP A 61 7.24 5.97 0.33
CA ASP A 61 7.98 5.78 -0.91
C ASP A 61 8.49 4.34 -0.95
N HIS A 62 7.72 3.46 -1.55
CA HIS A 62 7.99 2.03 -1.57
C HIS A 62 9.31 1.72 -2.24
N SER A 63 9.57 2.31 -3.41
CA SER A 63 10.77 2.04 -4.20
C SER A 63 12.04 2.53 -3.53
N ARG A 64 12.03 3.74 -2.93
CA ARG A 64 13.21 4.26 -2.23
C ARG A 64 13.46 3.56 -0.89
N LEU A 65 12.40 3.09 -0.20
CA LEU A 65 12.54 2.26 0.99
C LEU A 65 13.07 0.87 0.65
N ALA A 66 12.56 0.23 -0.41
CA ALA A 66 13.06 -1.05 -0.91
C ALA A 66 14.56 -0.97 -1.25
N LYS A 67 14.96 0.08 -1.97
CA LYS A 67 16.37 0.31 -2.35
C LYS A 67 17.31 0.43 -1.15
N LYS A 68 16.85 0.99 -0.01
CA LYS A 68 17.65 1.06 1.22
C LYS A 68 17.93 -0.32 1.82
N GLU A 69 17.07 -1.29 1.55
CA GLU A 69 17.19 -2.69 1.98
C GLU A 69 17.71 -3.57 0.82
N GLU A 70 18.41 -2.96 -0.15
CA GLU A 70 18.99 -3.66 -1.31
C GLU A 70 17.99 -4.48 -2.14
N ALA A 71 16.69 -4.13 -2.05
CA ALA A 71 15.62 -4.74 -2.81
C ALA A 71 15.21 -3.85 -4.00
N GLU A 72 14.90 -4.49 -5.13
CA GLU A 72 14.45 -3.81 -6.34
C GLU A 72 12.92 -3.72 -6.38
N LEU A 73 12.41 -2.53 -6.69
CA LEU A 73 11.00 -2.26 -6.91
C LEU A 73 10.85 -1.12 -7.91
N ALA A 74 9.93 -1.23 -8.85
CA ALA A 74 9.53 -0.16 -9.74
C ALA A 74 9.04 1.08 -8.95
N ALA A 75 9.07 2.25 -9.58
CA ALA A 75 8.64 3.50 -8.94
C ALA A 75 7.24 3.35 -8.35
N SER A 76 7.08 3.62 -7.06
CA SER A 76 5.80 3.49 -6.35
C SER A 76 5.78 4.33 -5.08
N ARG A 77 4.70 5.13 -4.90
CA ARG A 77 4.43 5.92 -3.69
C ARG A 77 2.95 5.92 -3.36
N VAL A 78 2.63 5.73 -2.08
CA VAL A 78 1.28 5.90 -1.54
C VAL A 78 1.24 7.08 -0.58
N ALA A 79 0.17 7.87 -0.63
CA ALA A 79 -0.09 8.97 0.28
C ALA A 79 -1.45 8.82 0.96
N LEU A 80 -1.51 9.17 2.24
CA LEU A 80 -2.69 9.10 3.10
C LEU A 80 -3.07 10.50 3.56
N TYR A 81 -4.35 10.87 3.38
CA TYR A 81 -4.89 12.18 3.75
C TYR A 81 -6.13 12.04 4.61
N SER A 82 -6.21 12.78 5.71
CA SER A 82 -7.28 12.70 6.69
C SER A 82 -8.20 13.91 6.67
N ASP A 83 -9.50 13.63 6.75
CA ASP A 83 -10.54 14.57 7.17
C ASP A 83 -11.14 14.04 8.47
N ILE A 84 -10.85 14.70 9.60
CA ILE A 84 -11.25 14.22 10.93
C ILE A 84 -12.76 14.10 11.04
N ALA A 85 -13.50 15.10 10.55
CA ALA A 85 -14.97 15.10 10.65
C ALA A 85 -15.58 13.96 9.86
N LEU A 86 -15.12 13.79 8.63
CA LEU A 86 -15.62 12.76 7.73
C LEU A 86 -15.27 11.35 8.22
N ASN A 87 -14.01 11.14 8.64
CA ASN A 87 -13.60 9.86 9.24
C ASN A 87 -14.46 9.53 10.47
N THR A 88 -14.72 10.51 11.33
CA THR A 88 -15.56 10.32 12.52
C THR A 88 -16.98 9.93 12.16
N ASP A 89 -17.60 10.55 11.16
CA ASP A 89 -18.96 10.26 10.74
C ASP A 89 -19.10 8.87 10.08
N LEU A 90 -18.08 8.43 9.34
CA LEU A 90 -18.05 7.08 8.75
C LEU A 90 -17.79 6.01 9.82
N ILE A 91 -16.87 6.22 10.75
CA ILE A 91 -16.57 5.30 11.86
C ILE A 91 -17.76 5.15 12.80
N ALA A 92 -18.56 6.21 13.01
CA ALA A 92 -19.77 6.16 13.80
C ALA A 92 -20.85 5.22 13.20
N GLN A 93 -20.84 4.98 11.89
CA GLN A 93 -21.73 4.00 11.24
C GLN A 93 -21.21 2.57 11.40
N ASN A 94 -19.90 2.37 11.24
CA ASN A 94 -19.25 1.09 11.36
C ASN A 94 -17.76 1.29 11.72
N THR A 95 -17.36 0.92 12.93
CA THR A 95 -15.99 1.14 13.41
C THR A 95 -14.95 0.45 12.52
N LEU A 96 -15.29 -0.69 11.92
CA LEU A 96 -14.39 -1.46 11.07
C LEU A 96 -13.97 -0.68 9.80
N VAL A 97 -14.74 0.32 9.34
CA VAL A 97 -14.34 1.16 8.19
C VAL A 97 -13.02 1.89 8.43
N GLY A 98 -12.65 2.10 9.71
CA GLY A 98 -11.36 2.67 10.11
C GLY A 98 -10.15 1.93 9.53
N LEU A 99 -10.29 0.64 9.16
CA LEU A 99 -9.24 -0.11 8.47
C LEU A 99 -8.94 0.46 7.06
N ASP A 100 -9.94 1.01 6.39
CA ASP A 100 -9.83 1.54 5.02
C ASP A 100 -9.81 3.07 4.96
N LEU A 101 -9.97 3.73 6.08
CA LEU A 101 -9.73 5.14 6.25
C LEU A 101 -8.25 5.39 6.64
N PRO A 102 -7.76 6.60 6.41
CA PRO A 102 -8.29 7.73 5.67
C PRO A 102 -8.18 7.58 4.15
N PHE A 103 -8.35 8.67 3.38
CA PHE A 103 -8.12 8.66 1.92
C PHE A 103 -6.74 8.13 1.59
N ARG A 104 -6.65 7.30 0.55
CA ARG A 104 -5.41 6.70 0.06
C ARG A 104 -5.32 6.84 -1.45
N VAL A 105 -4.15 7.27 -1.90
CA VAL A 105 -3.83 7.37 -3.33
C VAL A 105 -2.44 6.80 -3.53
N ILE A 106 -2.30 5.85 -4.44
CA ILE A 106 -1.02 5.29 -4.88
C ILE A 106 -0.74 5.70 -6.31
N SER A 107 0.51 6.08 -6.60
CA SER A 107 1.02 6.20 -7.97
C SER A 107 2.20 5.26 -8.14
N TYR A 108 2.25 4.54 -9.26
CA TYR A 108 3.23 3.49 -9.50
C TYR A 108 3.50 3.28 -10.98
N ALA A 109 4.68 2.78 -11.31
CA ALA A 109 5.05 2.36 -12.65
C ALA A 109 4.62 0.91 -12.90
N GLU A 110 3.97 0.66 -14.04
CA GLU A 110 3.54 -0.64 -14.53
C GLU A 110 3.36 -0.60 -16.05
N ASP A 111 3.87 -1.61 -16.77
CA ASP A 111 3.74 -1.72 -18.23
C ASP A 111 4.16 -0.43 -18.99
N ASP A 112 5.35 0.09 -18.72
CA ASP A 112 5.92 1.31 -19.31
C ASP A 112 5.04 2.56 -19.14
N SER A 113 4.15 2.55 -18.17
CA SER A 113 3.25 3.66 -17.85
C SER A 113 3.19 3.96 -16.36
N ILE A 114 2.85 5.21 -16.01
CA ILE A 114 2.56 5.56 -14.63
C ILE A 114 1.05 5.48 -14.43
N LYS A 115 0.64 4.66 -13.49
CA LYS A 115 -0.76 4.49 -13.08
C LYS A 115 -1.00 5.17 -11.74
N THR A 116 -2.23 5.59 -11.50
CA THR A 116 -2.67 6.11 -10.20
C THR A 116 -3.98 5.45 -9.82
N MET A 117 -4.02 4.94 -8.58
CA MET A 117 -5.19 4.26 -8.04
C MET A 117 -5.57 4.83 -6.68
N TYR A 118 -6.86 4.86 -6.36
CA TYR A 118 -7.37 5.40 -5.10
C TYR A 118 -8.59 4.63 -4.61
N THR A 119 -8.90 4.78 -3.32
CA THR A 119 -10.10 4.20 -2.70
C THR A 119 -11.25 5.20 -2.80
N ASP A 120 -12.40 4.78 -3.34
CA ASP A 120 -13.62 5.57 -3.48
C ASP A 120 -14.72 5.16 -2.48
N ALA A 121 -15.86 5.86 -2.52
CA ALA A 121 -17.00 5.54 -1.65
C ALA A 121 -17.63 4.18 -1.95
N ALA A 122 -17.63 3.75 -3.21
CA ALA A 122 -18.20 2.45 -3.58
C ALA A 122 -17.40 1.30 -2.96
N PHE A 123 -16.08 1.44 -2.85
CA PHE A 123 -15.22 0.50 -2.15
C PHE A 123 -15.62 0.39 -0.66
N LEU A 124 -15.71 1.54 0.04
CA LEU A 124 -16.08 1.57 1.46
C LEU A 124 -17.48 1.01 1.69
N GLN A 125 -18.45 1.43 0.86
CA GLN A 125 -19.85 1.00 0.97
C GLN A 125 -19.99 -0.51 0.87
N LYS A 126 -19.42 -1.11 -0.17
CA LYS A 126 -19.53 -2.57 -0.39
C LYS A 126 -18.80 -3.37 0.68
N ARG A 127 -17.57 -2.97 0.98
CA ARG A 127 -16.70 -3.72 1.90
C ARG A 127 -17.18 -3.66 3.35
N HIS A 128 -17.72 -2.50 3.78
CA HIS A 128 -18.16 -2.28 5.16
C HIS A 128 -19.66 -2.23 5.33
N ASN A 129 -20.44 -2.50 4.27
CA ASN A 129 -21.90 -2.43 4.28
C ASN A 129 -22.41 -1.10 4.85
N LEU A 130 -21.81 0.02 4.41
CA LEU A 130 -22.23 1.34 4.85
C LEU A 130 -23.53 1.75 4.17
N SER A 131 -24.38 2.47 4.92
CA SER A 131 -25.55 3.14 4.35
C SER A 131 -25.13 4.29 3.45
N ASP A 132 -25.92 4.57 2.41
CA ASP A 132 -25.76 5.76 1.58
C ASP A 132 -26.17 6.99 2.39
N THR A 133 -25.17 7.72 2.88
CA THR A 133 -25.32 8.88 3.74
C THR A 133 -24.56 10.07 3.16
N ASP A 134 -24.87 11.27 3.65
CA ASP A 134 -24.12 12.49 3.28
C ASP A 134 -22.61 12.33 3.50
N ALA A 135 -22.21 11.61 4.56
CA ALA A 135 -20.81 11.34 4.84
C ALA A 135 -20.15 10.51 3.73
N LEU A 136 -20.83 9.46 3.22
CA LEU A 136 -20.32 8.63 2.14
C LEU A 136 -20.25 9.41 0.82
N GLN A 137 -21.26 10.26 0.53
CA GLN A 137 -21.27 11.13 -0.64
C GLN A 137 -20.18 12.21 -0.56
N HIS A 138 -19.94 12.78 0.62
CA HIS A 138 -18.83 13.70 0.85
C HIS A 138 -17.47 13.00 0.67
N PHE A 139 -17.33 11.74 1.10
CA PHE A 139 -16.14 10.95 0.85
C PHE A 139 -15.90 10.80 -0.65
N GLN A 140 -16.92 10.42 -1.43
CA GLN A 140 -16.82 10.31 -2.89
C GLN A 140 -16.38 11.63 -3.53
N THR A 141 -17.00 12.75 -3.12
CA THR A 141 -16.68 14.06 -3.66
C THR A 141 -15.23 14.45 -3.41
N LYS A 142 -14.75 14.23 -2.18
CA LYS A 142 -13.36 14.55 -1.81
C LYS A 142 -12.35 13.60 -2.46
N ALA A 143 -12.63 12.30 -2.51
CA ALA A 143 -11.78 11.32 -3.18
C ALA A 143 -11.61 11.65 -4.67
N SER A 144 -12.69 11.98 -5.37
CA SER A 144 -12.64 12.37 -6.78
C SER A 144 -11.86 13.68 -7.00
N LYS A 145 -11.98 14.64 -6.07
CA LYS A 145 -11.20 15.88 -6.14
C LYS A 145 -9.71 15.66 -5.90
N LEU A 146 -9.33 14.75 -4.98
CA LEU A 146 -7.92 14.44 -4.69
C LEU A 146 -7.14 14.03 -5.94
N VAL A 147 -7.80 13.39 -6.87
CA VAL A 147 -7.17 12.90 -8.11
C VAL A 147 -7.51 13.75 -9.33
N LYS A 148 -8.21 14.88 -9.14
CA LYS A 148 -8.58 15.79 -10.22
C LYS A 148 -7.35 16.38 -10.88
N GLY A 149 -6.95 16.15 -11.98
CA GLY A 149 -5.72 16.64 -12.63
C GLY A 149 -4.57 15.62 -12.59
N VAL A 150 -4.77 14.48 -11.94
CA VAL A 150 -3.87 13.35 -12.08
C VAL A 150 -4.29 12.52 -13.29
N PRO A 151 -3.43 12.40 -14.32
CA PRO A 151 -3.77 11.64 -15.52
C PRO A 151 -4.15 10.19 -15.20
N ASP A 152 -5.19 9.68 -15.84
CA ASP A 152 -5.63 8.28 -15.81
C ASP A 152 -5.83 7.68 -14.41
N ALA A 153 -6.12 8.53 -13.41
CA ALA A 153 -6.40 8.05 -12.06
C ALA A 153 -7.70 7.23 -12.03
N GLN A 154 -7.65 6.02 -11.48
CA GLN A 154 -8.76 5.09 -11.41
C GLN A 154 -9.08 4.70 -9.97
N PRO A 155 -10.36 4.55 -9.60
CA PRO A 155 -10.71 3.93 -8.33
C PRO A 155 -10.38 2.43 -8.37
N VAL A 156 -10.13 1.86 -7.20
CA VAL A 156 -10.03 0.39 -7.05
C VAL A 156 -11.32 -0.26 -7.56
N ASN A 157 -11.17 -1.28 -8.39
CA ASN A 157 -12.33 -2.01 -8.91
C ASN A 157 -13.08 -2.71 -7.77
N SER A 158 -14.24 -2.17 -7.42
CA SER A 158 -15.07 -2.67 -6.33
C SER A 158 -16.13 -3.70 -6.77
N ASN A 159 -16.12 -4.16 -8.04
CA ASN A 159 -17.16 -5.07 -8.54
C ASN A 159 -17.15 -6.44 -7.86
N ALA A 160 -15.98 -6.96 -7.53
CA ALA A 160 -15.81 -8.24 -6.84
C ALA A 160 -15.91 -8.13 -5.31
N LEU A 161 -16.05 -6.90 -4.75
CA LEU A 161 -16.13 -6.71 -3.32
C LEU A 161 -17.48 -7.19 -2.76
N SER A 162 -17.40 -7.92 -1.66
CA SER A 162 -18.51 -8.25 -0.78
C SER A 162 -18.24 -7.69 0.64
N HIS A 163 -19.25 -7.77 1.49
CA HIS A 163 -19.10 -7.38 2.90
C HIS A 163 -17.95 -8.16 3.57
N ASN A 164 -17.05 -7.44 4.23
CA ASN A 164 -15.85 -7.94 4.89
C ASN A 164 -14.85 -8.68 3.97
N TYR A 165 -14.90 -8.46 2.66
CA TYR A 165 -13.93 -9.07 1.73
C TYR A 165 -12.49 -8.87 2.18
N GLY A 166 -11.74 -9.97 2.31
CA GLY A 166 -10.32 -9.96 2.67
C GLY A 166 -10.00 -9.34 4.04
N ILE A 167 -10.97 -9.26 4.97
CA ILE A 167 -10.72 -8.79 6.35
C ILE A 167 -10.60 -10.00 7.27
N LYS A 168 -9.46 -10.10 7.96
CA LYS A 168 -9.27 -11.04 9.07
C LYS A 168 -9.50 -10.32 10.40
N LYS A 169 -10.10 -11.01 11.36
CA LYS A 169 -10.36 -10.52 12.73
C LYS A 169 -9.84 -11.50 13.75
N ILE A 170 -9.20 -10.99 14.80
CA ILE A 170 -8.76 -11.75 15.97
C ILE A 170 -9.29 -11.02 17.20
N GLU A 171 -9.92 -11.73 18.16
CA GLU A 171 -10.26 -11.17 19.47
C GLU A 171 -9.02 -11.19 20.36
N SER A 172 -8.69 -10.08 21.03
CA SER A 172 -7.58 -10.00 21.96
C SER A 172 -8.00 -10.43 23.36
N GLU A 173 -7.16 -11.21 24.04
CA GLU A 173 -7.31 -11.55 25.46
C GLU A 173 -6.85 -10.43 26.41
N PHE A 174 -6.31 -9.35 25.85
CA PHE A 174 -5.81 -8.19 26.58
C PHE A 174 -6.75 -6.99 26.44
N ASP A 175 -6.60 -6.01 27.35
CA ASP A 175 -7.22 -4.70 27.18
C ASP A 175 -6.67 -3.96 25.96
N PHE A 176 -7.39 -2.93 25.53
CA PHE A 176 -7.08 -2.16 24.32
C PHE A 176 -5.65 -1.60 24.30
N LYS A 177 -5.21 -1.01 25.41
CA LYS A 177 -3.89 -0.38 25.51
C LYS A 177 -2.77 -1.42 25.49
N THR A 178 -2.95 -2.52 26.18
CA THR A 178 -2.02 -3.64 26.21
C THR A 178 -1.91 -4.29 24.84
N THR A 179 -3.04 -4.49 24.12
CA THR A 179 -3.08 -5.00 22.75
C THR A 179 -2.26 -4.14 21.81
N LEU A 180 -2.45 -2.81 21.82
CA LEU A 180 -1.67 -1.89 20.99
C LEU A 180 -0.17 -1.99 21.28
N SER A 181 0.20 -2.08 22.55
CA SER A 181 1.62 -2.17 22.97
C SER A 181 2.26 -3.49 22.55
N ASN A 182 1.53 -4.60 22.69
CA ASN A 182 1.99 -5.92 22.29
C ASN A 182 2.19 -6.02 20.78
N ILE A 183 1.20 -5.57 19.97
CA ILE A 183 1.32 -5.56 18.53
C ILE A 183 2.57 -4.77 18.10
N LYS A 184 2.76 -3.55 18.63
CA LYS A 184 3.94 -2.76 18.29
C LYS A 184 5.24 -3.45 18.65
N ARG A 185 5.32 -4.05 19.85
CA ARG A 185 6.50 -4.81 20.31
C ARG A 185 6.82 -5.97 19.37
N ASP A 186 5.81 -6.77 19.05
CA ASP A 186 6.02 -8.02 18.31
C ASP A 186 6.27 -7.77 16.81
N VAL A 187 5.64 -6.75 16.22
CA VAL A 187 5.96 -6.29 14.88
C VAL A 187 7.40 -5.78 14.78
N LEU A 188 7.85 -4.93 15.71
CA LEU A 188 9.22 -4.40 15.68
C LEU A 188 10.28 -5.46 16.02
N LYS A 189 9.92 -6.53 16.73
CA LYS A 189 10.82 -7.66 17.02
C LYS A 189 11.19 -8.45 15.76
N GLU A 190 10.40 -8.36 14.69
CA GLU A 190 10.72 -8.98 13.40
C GLU A 190 12.04 -8.48 12.79
N GLY A 191 12.48 -7.27 13.13
CA GLY A 191 13.79 -6.71 12.79
C GLY A 191 13.90 -6.10 11.39
N ASP A 192 13.02 -6.45 10.45
CA ASP A 192 12.95 -5.95 9.08
C ASP A 192 11.76 -5.00 8.84
N THR A 193 11.08 -4.61 9.93
CA THR A 193 9.83 -3.85 9.89
C THR A 193 10.03 -2.42 10.34
N LEU A 194 9.45 -1.47 9.60
CA LEU A 194 9.37 -0.06 9.92
C LEU A 194 7.99 0.27 10.46
N TRP A 195 7.93 1.05 11.54
CA TRP A 195 6.69 1.59 12.06
C TRP A 195 6.45 2.99 11.51
N PHE A 196 5.28 3.22 10.87
CA PHE A 196 4.98 4.49 10.24
C PHE A 196 4.13 5.40 11.12
N ILE A 197 2.89 5.03 11.43
CA ILE A 197 2.00 5.85 12.25
C ILE A 197 1.06 5.02 13.13
N ASN A 198 0.53 5.71 14.17
CA ASN A 198 -0.70 5.35 14.87
C ASN A 198 -1.71 6.48 14.64
N LEU A 199 -2.91 6.16 14.18
CA LEU A 199 -4.02 7.09 14.05
C LEU A 199 -5.11 6.70 15.06
N ASP A 200 -5.18 7.44 16.16
CA ASP A 200 -6.19 7.26 17.20
C ASP A 200 -7.47 8.03 16.81
N TYR A 201 -8.43 7.33 16.25
CA TYR A 201 -9.69 7.91 15.77
C TYR A 201 -10.54 8.51 16.91
N LYS A 202 -10.49 7.91 18.11
CA LYS A 202 -11.19 8.47 19.27
C LYS A 202 -10.59 9.81 19.70
N ALA A 203 -9.26 9.91 19.75
CA ALA A 203 -8.58 11.16 20.06
C ALA A 203 -8.82 12.23 18.98
N GLU A 204 -8.83 11.85 17.70
CA GLU A 204 -9.16 12.76 16.61
C GLU A 204 -10.61 13.27 16.70
N ALA A 205 -11.60 12.40 16.91
CA ALA A 205 -13.00 12.78 17.11
C ALA A 205 -13.18 13.76 18.29
N LYS A 206 -12.44 13.54 19.39
CA LYS A 206 -12.47 14.41 20.56
C LYS A 206 -12.03 15.85 20.24
N LYS A 207 -11.07 16.05 19.31
CA LYS A 207 -10.62 17.40 18.90
C LYS A 207 -11.74 18.24 18.29
N ILE A 208 -12.74 17.58 17.70
CA ILE A 208 -13.92 18.23 17.10
C ILE A 208 -15.19 18.11 17.94
N GLY A 209 -15.05 17.75 19.23
CA GLY A 209 -16.18 17.62 20.16
C GLY A 209 -17.08 16.41 19.95
N LYS A 210 -16.65 15.41 19.15
CA LYS A 210 -17.38 14.15 18.91
C LYS A 210 -16.79 13.02 19.75
N SER A 211 -17.58 11.94 19.96
CA SER A 211 -17.16 10.76 20.70
C SER A 211 -17.22 9.54 19.80
N LEU A 212 -16.17 8.71 19.85
CA LEU A 212 -16.09 7.39 19.23
C LEU A 212 -15.68 6.35 20.27
N PRO A 213 -15.99 5.07 20.05
CA PRO A 213 -15.36 3.97 20.79
C PRO A 213 -13.84 3.97 20.56
N ASP A 214 -13.10 3.22 21.39
CA ASP A 214 -11.67 3.05 21.18
C ASP A 214 -11.42 2.40 19.81
N ALA A 215 -10.67 3.09 18.97
CA ALA A 215 -10.29 2.63 17.63
C ALA A 215 -8.97 3.30 17.22
N THR A 216 -7.95 2.51 16.90
CA THR A 216 -6.65 2.99 16.45
C THR A 216 -6.19 2.21 15.22
N LEU A 217 -5.89 2.92 14.14
CA LEU A 217 -5.23 2.37 12.96
C LEU A 217 -3.72 2.40 13.18
N LEU A 218 -3.10 1.24 13.03
CA LEU A 218 -1.65 1.04 13.04
C LEU A 218 -1.18 0.83 11.61
N VAL A 219 -0.13 1.55 11.20
CA VAL A 219 0.48 1.39 9.86
C VAL A 219 1.97 1.10 10.02
N PHE A 220 2.42 0.00 9.47
CA PHE A 220 3.81 -0.46 9.50
C PHE A 220 4.10 -1.27 8.23
N GLY A 221 5.36 -1.60 7.96
CA GLY A 221 5.71 -2.37 6.77
C GLY A 221 7.14 -2.88 6.82
N ALA A 222 7.41 -3.90 6.01
CA ALA A 222 8.73 -4.49 5.83
C ALA A 222 9.20 -4.21 4.40
N PRO A 223 10.18 -3.31 4.16
CA PRO A 223 10.52 -2.85 2.82
C PRO A 223 10.94 -3.96 1.85
N ALA A 224 11.85 -4.84 2.23
CA ALA A 224 12.33 -5.90 1.33
C ALA A 224 11.25 -6.97 1.05
N PRO A 225 10.54 -7.54 2.04
CA PRO A 225 9.40 -8.41 1.78
C PRO A 225 8.28 -7.73 1.00
N GLY A 226 8.00 -6.45 1.30
CA GLY A 226 6.99 -5.66 0.61
C GLY A 226 7.34 -5.44 -0.87
N ALA A 227 8.60 -5.14 -1.18
CA ALA A 227 9.08 -5.02 -2.56
C ALA A 227 8.87 -6.34 -3.34
N THR A 228 9.21 -7.48 -2.73
CA THR A 228 8.98 -8.79 -3.34
C THR A 228 7.49 -9.06 -3.62
N ALA A 229 6.61 -8.64 -2.70
CA ALA A 229 5.17 -8.82 -2.88
C ALA A 229 4.59 -7.89 -3.96
N MET A 230 5.18 -6.72 -4.15
CA MET A 230 4.72 -5.71 -5.12
C MET A 230 5.34 -5.85 -6.50
N SER A 231 6.38 -6.68 -6.69
CA SER A 231 7.17 -6.77 -7.92
C SER A 231 6.30 -6.87 -9.19
N ASP A 232 5.40 -7.85 -9.24
CA ASP A 232 4.46 -8.05 -10.35
C ASP A 232 3.04 -7.57 -10.01
N PHE A 233 2.86 -6.95 -8.84
CA PHE A 233 1.57 -6.55 -8.29
C PHE A 233 1.62 -5.14 -7.68
N PRO A 234 2.11 -4.12 -8.40
CA PRO A 234 2.44 -2.83 -7.79
C PRO A 234 1.26 -2.10 -7.15
N SER A 235 0.03 -2.26 -7.64
CA SER A 235 -1.14 -1.59 -7.08
C SER A 235 -1.54 -2.08 -5.68
N ILE A 236 -1.10 -3.29 -5.25
CA ILE A 236 -1.35 -3.74 -3.87
C ILE A 236 -0.63 -2.88 -2.83
N GLY A 237 0.36 -2.08 -3.23
CA GLY A 237 1.01 -1.09 -2.37
C GLY A 237 0.05 -0.05 -1.78
N LEU A 238 -1.18 0.04 -2.30
CA LEU A 238 -2.26 0.80 -1.68
C LEU A 238 -2.60 0.24 -0.28
N ASP A 239 -2.43 -1.06 -0.06
CA ASP A 239 -2.84 -1.79 1.14
C ASP A 239 -1.76 -2.68 1.76
N ALA A 240 -0.72 -3.05 1.01
CA ALA A 240 0.16 -4.15 1.37
C ALA A 240 1.51 -3.74 1.97
N PHE A 241 2.28 -2.87 1.35
CA PHE A 241 3.59 -2.47 1.86
C PHE A 241 3.46 -1.67 3.16
N GLY A 242 2.48 -0.77 3.24
CA GLY A 242 2.02 -0.18 4.48
C GLY A 242 0.89 -1.02 5.05
N GLN A 243 1.22 -2.13 5.73
CA GLN A 243 0.23 -2.97 6.39
C GLN A 243 -0.60 -2.17 7.36
N LYS A 244 -1.91 -2.32 7.26
CA LYS A 244 -2.87 -1.63 8.12
C LYS A 244 -3.50 -2.64 9.05
N VAL A 245 -3.47 -2.32 10.34
CA VAL A 245 -4.13 -3.08 11.41
C VAL A 245 -4.99 -2.13 12.21
N LEU A 246 -6.28 -2.39 12.27
CA LEU A 246 -7.22 -1.66 13.11
C LEU A 246 -7.43 -2.42 14.42
N VAL A 247 -7.09 -1.78 15.53
CA VAL A 247 -7.47 -2.27 16.86
C VAL A 247 -8.67 -1.45 17.32
N TYR A 248 -9.78 -2.09 17.69
CA TYR A 248 -10.99 -1.38 18.09
C TYR A 248 -11.79 -2.17 19.14
N VAL A 249 -12.70 -1.47 19.82
CA VAL A 249 -13.60 -2.08 20.79
C VAL A 249 -14.99 -2.24 20.17
N GLU A 250 -15.51 -3.47 20.17
CA GLU A 250 -16.84 -3.86 19.72
C GLU A 250 -17.49 -4.73 20.77
N GLU A 251 -18.69 -4.35 21.26
CA GLU A 251 -19.44 -5.09 22.29
C GLU A 251 -18.62 -5.43 23.55
N GLY A 252 -17.71 -4.53 23.93
CA GLY A 252 -16.82 -4.72 25.11
C GLY A 252 -15.61 -5.60 24.87
N LYS A 253 -15.42 -6.11 23.67
CA LYS A 253 -14.26 -6.93 23.26
C LYS A 253 -13.28 -6.10 22.46
N VAL A 254 -12.00 -6.41 22.61
CA VAL A 254 -10.93 -5.81 21.80
C VAL A 254 -10.72 -6.66 20.56
N ILE A 255 -10.93 -6.07 19.40
CA ILE A 255 -10.80 -6.73 18.09
C ILE A 255 -9.61 -6.16 17.34
N VAL A 256 -8.82 -7.03 16.75
CA VAL A 256 -7.72 -6.71 15.83
C VAL A 256 -8.13 -7.14 14.43
N ALA A 257 -8.33 -6.16 13.54
CA ALA A 257 -8.71 -6.41 12.15
C ALA A 257 -7.57 -6.00 11.21
N TYR A 258 -7.32 -6.79 10.16
CA TYR A 258 -6.27 -6.53 9.18
C TYR A 258 -6.64 -7.10 7.80
N ASN A 259 -5.96 -6.62 6.76
CA ASN A 259 -6.16 -7.08 5.41
C ASN A 259 -5.46 -8.42 5.15
N ASP A 260 -6.17 -9.36 4.54
CA ASP A 260 -5.57 -10.53 3.90
C ASP A 260 -4.94 -10.08 2.57
N ILE A 261 -3.62 -10.17 2.48
CA ILE A 261 -2.86 -9.67 1.32
C ILE A 261 -3.11 -10.51 0.07
N VAL A 262 -3.44 -11.80 0.23
CA VAL A 262 -3.80 -12.70 -0.88
C VAL A 262 -5.13 -12.27 -1.49
N ASP A 263 -6.11 -11.96 -0.64
CA ASP A 263 -7.41 -11.47 -1.10
C ASP A 263 -7.29 -10.08 -1.74
N MET A 264 -6.42 -9.19 -1.20
CA MET A 264 -6.18 -7.88 -1.82
C MET A 264 -5.52 -8.03 -3.20
N SER A 265 -4.54 -8.91 -3.36
CA SER A 265 -3.93 -9.20 -4.66
C SER A 265 -4.96 -9.80 -5.64
N GLN A 266 -5.80 -10.71 -5.17
CA GLN A 266 -6.88 -11.27 -5.97
C GLN A 266 -7.89 -10.21 -6.43
N LEU A 267 -8.18 -9.20 -5.59
CA LEU A 267 -9.05 -8.08 -5.95
C LEU A 267 -8.47 -7.23 -7.08
N HIS A 268 -7.17 -6.93 -7.02
CA HIS A 268 -6.50 -6.03 -7.95
C HIS A 268 -6.12 -6.73 -9.27
N TYR A 269 -5.65 -7.98 -9.19
CA TYR A 269 -5.02 -8.69 -10.33
C TYR A 269 -5.71 -10.00 -10.71
N GLN A 270 -6.68 -10.48 -9.91
CA GLN A 270 -7.27 -11.82 -10.04
C GLN A 270 -6.21 -12.94 -9.94
N ASP A 271 -5.08 -12.63 -9.31
CA ASP A 271 -3.94 -13.52 -9.13
C ASP A 271 -3.20 -13.20 -7.81
N ASN A 272 -2.29 -14.09 -7.39
CA ASN A 272 -1.46 -13.88 -6.22
C ASN A 272 -0.14 -14.67 -6.32
N ALA A 273 0.92 -14.15 -5.67
CA ALA A 273 2.22 -14.79 -5.59
C ALA A 273 2.43 -15.57 -4.28
N LEU A 274 3.47 -16.43 -4.25
CA LEU A 274 3.90 -17.10 -3.03
C LEU A 274 4.29 -16.09 -1.94
N ALA A 275 4.91 -14.98 -2.31
CA ALA A 275 5.29 -13.90 -1.39
C ALA A 275 4.09 -13.38 -0.58
N HIS A 276 2.91 -13.21 -1.21
CA HIS A 276 1.69 -12.79 -0.52
C HIS A 276 1.28 -13.78 0.57
N ARG A 277 1.35 -15.08 0.29
CA ARG A 277 1.00 -16.14 1.25
C ARG A 277 1.97 -16.17 2.44
N VAL A 278 3.27 -16.01 2.18
CA VAL A 278 4.31 -15.98 3.22
C VAL A 278 4.13 -14.77 4.13
N ILE A 279 3.93 -13.58 3.56
CA ILE A 279 3.70 -12.35 4.33
C ILE A 279 2.39 -12.45 5.13
N ASN A 280 1.32 -12.96 4.53
CA ASN A 280 0.04 -13.14 5.17
C ASN A 280 0.11 -14.09 6.38
N TYR A 281 0.82 -15.22 6.22
CA TYR A 281 1.08 -16.17 7.30
C TYR A 281 1.90 -15.52 8.42
N ARG A 282 2.98 -14.81 8.08
CA ARG A 282 3.85 -14.12 9.04
C ARG A 282 3.07 -13.08 9.83
N LEU A 283 2.32 -12.21 9.14
CA LEU A 283 1.49 -11.18 9.77
C LEU A 283 0.47 -11.79 10.72
N GLY A 284 -0.30 -12.78 10.25
CA GLY A 284 -1.30 -13.47 11.06
C GLY A 284 -0.70 -14.09 12.32
N LYS A 285 0.47 -14.76 12.21
CA LYS A 285 1.18 -15.34 13.36
C LYS A 285 1.66 -14.27 14.34
N THR A 286 2.24 -13.18 13.86
CA THR A 286 2.71 -12.07 14.71
C THR A 286 1.55 -11.43 15.46
N LEU A 287 0.42 -11.20 14.79
CA LEU A 287 -0.76 -10.63 15.43
C LEU A 287 -1.40 -11.61 16.43
N SER A 288 -1.52 -12.91 16.11
CA SER A 288 -2.02 -13.92 17.05
C SER A 288 -1.17 -13.97 18.33
N ASN A 289 0.15 -14.00 18.20
CA ASN A 289 1.06 -14.00 19.35
C ASN A 289 0.91 -12.73 20.22
N ALA A 290 0.59 -11.59 19.61
CA ALA A 290 0.45 -10.32 20.32
C ALA A 290 -0.86 -10.21 21.12
N VAL A 291 -1.87 -11.02 20.80
CA VAL A 291 -3.23 -10.93 21.38
C VAL A 291 -3.59 -12.10 22.28
N GLU A 292 -2.79 -13.16 22.32
CA GLU A 292 -2.94 -14.34 23.17
C GLU A 292 -2.09 -14.22 24.43
N LYS A 293 -2.56 -14.80 25.59
CA LYS A 293 -1.85 -14.84 26.88
C LYS A 293 -0.91 -16.02 26.99
#